data_679f126ff649305f80afa4529474ab5e
#
_entry.id   679f126ff649305f80afa4529474ab5e
#
_cell.length_a   1.000
_cell.length_b   1.000
_cell.length_c   1.000
_cell.angle_alpha   90.00
_cell.angle_beta   90.00
_cell.angle_gamma   90.00
#
_symmetry.space_group_name_H-M   'P 1'
#
loop_
_entity.id
_entity.type
_entity.pdbx_description
1 polymer ?
#
loop_
_entity_poly.entity_id
_entity_poly.type
_entity_poly.pdbx_seq_one_letter_code
_entity_poly.pdbx_strand_id
1 'polypeptide(L)'
;MVIGGSAGGIKALRDIFETLLDVGDTVVVVVLHRAPQYAGLDRVLQGYTTIPIREPSTSPWACTPGEVILAPAGYHLLVGNDRSLSMEPQTPVGNYATLPGVRAHLTLDAPILCSRPSLDAAFSSAAQLVNSVTAVLLSCASDDGAQGCEDVKKAGGRVVLQDPQSCEAAMAVNAALRKVEPDHVADPRGIGQWLCRTRG
;
A
#
# COMPACT_ATOMS: atom_id res chain seq x y z
N MET A 1 -2.22 -3.34 5.20
CA MET A 1 -2.38 -1.92 4.85
C MET A 1 -1.56 -1.62 3.61
N VAL A 2 -2.08 -0.84 2.66
CA VAL A 2 -1.33 -0.38 1.48
C VAL A 2 -1.39 1.14 1.44
N ILE A 3 -0.23 1.79 1.31
CA ILE A 3 -0.09 3.26 1.26
C ILE A 3 0.48 3.63 -0.11
N GLY A 4 -0.21 4.46 -0.85
CA GLY A 4 0.15 4.88 -2.20
C GLY A 4 0.30 6.38 -2.34
N GLY A 5 1.27 6.84 -3.15
CA GLY A 5 1.46 8.26 -3.44
C GLY A 5 2.50 8.54 -4.52
N SER A 6 2.71 9.83 -4.82
CA SER A 6 3.65 10.27 -5.84
C SER A 6 4.25 11.63 -5.46
N ALA A 7 3.93 12.70 -6.19
CA ALA A 7 4.37 14.05 -5.87
C ALA A 7 3.93 14.42 -4.43
N GLY A 8 4.89 14.82 -3.58
CA GLY A 8 4.64 15.05 -2.15
C GLY A 8 4.56 13.79 -1.28
N GLY A 9 4.53 12.59 -1.86
CA GLY A 9 4.33 11.32 -1.15
C GLY A 9 5.44 11.02 -0.12
N ILE A 10 6.69 11.31 -0.42
CA ILE A 10 7.82 11.09 0.53
C ILE A 10 7.65 11.99 1.76
N LYS A 11 7.27 13.25 1.56
CA LYS A 11 7.00 14.17 2.66
C LYS A 11 5.82 13.71 3.50
N ALA A 12 4.74 13.27 2.84
CA ALA A 12 3.56 12.75 3.53
C ALA A 12 3.89 11.50 4.35
N LEU A 13 4.69 10.56 3.80
CA LEU A 13 5.14 9.38 4.55
C LEU A 13 5.99 9.74 5.75
N ARG A 14 6.91 10.70 5.64
CA ARG A 14 7.67 11.19 6.79
C ARG A 14 6.73 11.66 7.90
N ASP A 15 5.77 12.52 7.55
CA ASP A 15 4.84 13.11 8.52
C ASP A 15 3.89 12.04 9.14
N ILE A 16 3.54 10.98 8.37
CA ILE A 16 2.82 9.79 8.88
C ILE A 16 3.71 9.03 9.88
N PHE A 17 4.96 8.74 9.53
CA PHE A 17 5.87 7.97 10.38
C PHE A 17 6.25 8.68 11.67
N GLU A 18 6.18 10.03 11.72
CA GLU A 18 6.37 10.77 12.97
C GLU A 18 5.29 10.46 14.02
N THR A 19 4.12 9.98 13.60
CA THR A 19 2.99 9.64 14.48
C THR A 19 2.67 8.15 14.50
N LEU A 20 3.03 7.42 13.45
CA LEU A 20 2.90 5.97 13.34
C LEU A 20 4.20 5.29 13.79
N LEU A 21 4.35 5.13 15.10
CA LEU A 21 5.60 4.62 15.70
C LEU A 21 5.74 3.10 15.64
N ASP A 22 4.65 2.38 15.43
CA ASP A 22 4.57 0.94 15.37
C ASP A 22 3.43 0.52 14.44
N VAL A 23 3.52 -0.63 13.80
CA VAL A 23 2.49 -1.20 12.92
C VAL A 23 1.92 -2.52 13.44
N GLY A 24 2.38 -3.00 14.59
CA GLY A 24 1.92 -4.24 15.24
C GLY A 24 1.96 -5.42 14.28
N ASP A 25 0.91 -6.24 14.29
CA ASP A 25 0.78 -7.42 13.42
C ASP A 25 0.32 -7.09 11.99
N THR A 26 0.42 -5.81 11.58
CA THR A 26 0.02 -5.38 10.24
C THR A 26 1.19 -5.48 9.26
N VAL A 27 0.95 -6.08 8.10
CA VAL A 27 1.81 -5.92 6.92
C VAL A 27 1.50 -4.56 6.28
N VAL A 28 2.52 -3.72 6.14
CA VAL A 28 2.41 -2.43 5.47
C VAL A 28 3.14 -2.49 4.13
N VAL A 29 2.44 -2.15 3.06
CA VAL A 29 3.00 -2.03 1.71
C VAL A 29 2.99 -0.56 1.33
N VAL A 30 4.13 -0.03 0.90
CA VAL A 30 4.27 1.34 0.41
C VAL A 30 4.57 1.32 -1.08
N VAL A 31 3.78 2.04 -1.85
CA VAL A 31 3.94 2.20 -3.30
C VAL A 31 4.09 3.68 -3.61
N LEU A 32 5.26 4.06 -4.12
CA LEU A 32 5.51 5.42 -4.59
C LEU A 32 5.91 5.39 -6.06
N HIS A 33 5.29 6.27 -6.87
CA HIS A 33 5.76 6.47 -8.23
C HIS A 33 7.19 6.99 -8.21
N ARG A 34 8.09 6.24 -8.84
CA ARG A 34 9.48 6.63 -9.01
C ARG A 34 10.07 6.04 -10.28
N ALA A 35 10.94 6.78 -10.91
CA ALA A 35 11.62 6.28 -12.08
C ALA A 35 12.66 5.21 -11.69
N PRO A 36 12.90 4.21 -12.57
CA PRO A 36 13.77 3.06 -12.28
C PRO A 36 15.20 3.43 -11.87
N GLN A 37 15.70 4.59 -12.31
CA GLN A 37 17.04 5.07 -11.99
C GLN A 37 17.20 5.60 -10.56
N TYR A 38 16.12 5.82 -9.82
CA TYR A 38 16.17 6.31 -8.45
C TYR A 38 16.19 5.15 -7.45
N ALA A 39 17.39 4.71 -7.08
CA ALA A 39 17.62 3.72 -6.03
C ALA A 39 17.77 4.39 -4.66
N GLY A 40 17.64 3.61 -3.57
CA GLY A 40 17.93 4.04 -2.21
C GLY A 40 16.80 4.77 -1.49
N LEU A 41 15.57 4.72 -2.01
CA LEU A 41 14.41 5.27 -1.32
C LEU A 41 14.14 4.55 0.01
N ASP A 42 14.42 3.26 0.10
CA ASP A 42 14.36 2.46 1.32
C ASP A 42 15.19 3.10 2.45
N ARG A 43 16.41 3.55 2.14
CA ARG A 43 17.30 4.21 3.10
C ARG A 43 16.79 5.60 3.52
N VAL A 44 16.22 6.34 2.57
CA VAL A 44 15.60 7.65 2.86
C VAL A 44 14.44 7.49 3.82
N LEU A 45 13.54 6.55 3.52
CA LEU A 45 12.36 6.29 4.37
C LEU A 45 12.77 5.69 5.72
N GLN A 46 13.79 4.80 5.76
CA GLN A 46 14.31 4.25 7.02
C GLN A 46 14.85 5.35 7.96
N GLY A 47 15.27 6.48 7.42
CA GLY A 47 15.68 7.65 8.23
C GLY A 47 14.51 8.35 8.94
N TYR A 48 13.25 8.03 8.62
CA TYR A 48 12.06 8.66 9.20
C TYR A 48 11.34 7.76 10.23
N THR A 49 11.72 6.49 10.34
CA THR A 49 11.02 5.53 11.20
C THR A 49 11.96 4.46 11.75
N THR A 50 11.60 3.92 12.92
CA THR A 50 12.23 2.71 13.49
C THR A 50 11.61 1.41 12.95
N ILE A 51 10.47 1.48 12.26
CA ILE A 51 9.83 0.32 11.63
C ILE A 51 10.73 -0.17 10.49
N PRO A 52 11.12 -1.46 10.44
CA PRO A 52 11.98 -1.98 9.38
C PRO A 52 11.35 -1.76 8.00
N ILE A 53 12.13 -1.24 7.04
CA ILE A 53 11.73 -1.09 5.65
C ILE A 53 12.49 -2.07 4.78
N ARG A 54 11.76 -2.84 3.98
CA ARG A 54 12.30 -3.84 3.06
C ARG A 54 11.84 -3.57 1.64
N GLU A 55 12.77 -3.62 0.70
CA GLU A 55 12.47 -3.59 -0.73
C GLU A 55 12.64 -5.02 -1.31
N PRO A 56 11.57 -5.67 -1.82
CA PRO A 56 11.66 -7.02 -2.37
C PRO A 56 12.66 -7.13 -3.51
N SER A 57 13.56 -8.12 -3.42
CA SER A 57 14.54 -8.45 -4.46
C SER A 57 14.18 -9.73 -5.21
N THR A 58 13.15 -10.45 -4.77
CA THR A 58 12.63 -11.69 -5.39
C THR A 58 11.11 -11.64 -5.47
N SER A 59 10.50 -12.47 -6.31
CA SER A 59 9.05 -12.63 -6.44
C SER A 59 8.71 -14.13 -6.51
N PRO A 60 7.79 -14.64 -5.66
CA PRO A 60 7.10 -13.94 -4.57
C PRO A 60 8.00 -13.62 -3.37
N TRP A 61 7.70 -12.54 -2.67
CA TRP A 61 8.35 -12.13 -1.42
C TRP A 61 7.40 -12.33 -0.24
N ALA A 62 7.86 -13.01 0.82
CA ALA A 62 7.07 -13.15 2.05
C ALA A 62 7.04 -11.82 2.82
N CYS A 63 5.84 -11.30 3.05
CA CYS A 63 5.67 -10.09 3.83
C CYS A 63 5.54 -10.43 5.32
N THR A 64 6.42 -9.86 6.13
CA THR A 64 6.41 -10.06 7.58
C THR A 64 5.58 -8.97 8.26
N PRO A 65 4.63 -9.31 9.16
CA PRO A 65 4.00 -8.32 10.01
C PRO A 65 5.03 -7.52 10.81
N GLY A 66 4.75 -6.26 11.07
CA GLY A 66 5.69 -5.36 11.76
C GLY A 66 6.72 -4.69 10.85
N GLU A 67 6.70 -4.98 9.54
CA GLU A 67 7.60 -4.38 8.55
C GLU A 67 6.84 -3.58 7.49
N VAL A 68 7.55 -2.64 6.88
CA VAL A 68 7.11 -1.92 5.69
C VAL A 68 7.77 -2.54 4.46
N ILE A 69 6.97 -2.96 3.51
CA ILE A 69 7.41 -3.47 2.21
C ILE A 69 7.31 -2.33 1.18
N LEU A 70 8.43 -1.85 0.70
CA LEU A 70 8.50 -0.79 -0.30
C LEU A 70 8.51 -1.39 -1.70
N ALA A 71 7.60 -0.95 -2.57
CA ALA A 71 7.58 -1.38 -3.96
C ALA A 71 8.87 -0.98 -4.70
N PRO A 72 9.59 -1.94 -5.33
CA PRO A 72 10.80 -1.61 -6.08
C PRO A 72 10.48 -0.81 -7.34
N ALA A 73 11.40 0.06 -7.72
CA ALA A 73 11.27 0.85 -8.93
C ALA A 73 11.25 -0.04 -10.18
N GLY A 74 10.41 0.30 -11.15
CA GLY A 74 10.35 -0.42 -12.42
C GLY A 74 9.54 -1.71 -12.42
N TYR A 75 8.91 -2.08 -11.31
CA TYR A 75 7.99 -3.22 -11.17
C TYR A 75 6.64 -2.77 -10.63
N HIS A 76 5.55 -3.40 -11.06
CA HIS A 76 4.32 -3.38 -10.27
C HIS A 76 4.50 -4.29 -9.05
N LEU A 77 4.00 -3.87 -7.91
CA LEU A 77 3.89 -4.71 -6.73
C LEU A 77 2.43 -5.07 -6.53
N LEU A 78 2.12 -6.36 -6.63
CA LEU A 78 0.81 -6.93 -6.34
C LEU A 78 0.84 -7.59 -4.97
N VAL A 79 -0.24 -7.44 -4.21
CA VAL A 79 -0.39 -8.05 -2.89
C VAL A 79 -1.32 -9.25 -3.01
N GLY A 80 -0.86 -10.41 -2.59
CA GLY A 80 -1.61 -11.66 -2.64
C GLY A 80 -1.42 -12.49 -1.37
N ASN A 81 -1.98 -13.69 -1.36
CA ASN A 81 -1.73 -14.69 -0.34
C ASN A 81 -1.30 -16.03 -0.97
N ASP A 82 -0.79 -16.95 -0.16
CA ASP A 82 -0.32 -18.27 -0.63
C ASP A 82 -1.43 -19.09 -1.34
N ARG A 83 -2.72 -18.74 -1.17
CA ARG A 83 -3.85 -19.42 -1.80
C ARG A 83 -4.23 -18.83 -3.17
N SER A 84 -3.96 -17.56 -3.42
CA SER A 84 -4.43 -16.87 -4.64
C SER A 84 -3.67 -17.27 -5.91
N LEU A 85 -2.56 -18.03 -5.79
CA LEU A 85 -1.67 -18.36 -6.91
C LEU A 85 -1.37 -19.86 -7.06
N SER A 86 -1.88 -20.72 -6.17
CA SER A 86 -1.75 -22.18 -6.36
C SER A 86 -2.84 -22.68 -7.28
N MET A 87 -2.50 -23.02 -8.51
CA MET A 87 -3.37 -23.77 -9.44
C MET A 87 -3.49 -25.26 -9.04
N GLU A 88 -2.98 -25.67 -7.88
CA GLU A 88 -3.03 -27.04 -7.39
C GLU A 88 -4.29 -27.25 -6.53
N PRO A 89 -5.06 -28.34 -6.76
CA PRO A 89 -6.15 -28.73 -5.86
C PRO A 89 -5.53 -29.17 -4.52
N GLN A 90 -5.74 -28.37 -3.49
CA GLN A 90 -5.17 -28.62 -2.16
C GLN A 90 -5.91 -29.78 -1.48
N THR A 91 -5.24 -30.91 -1.32
CA THR A 91 -5.63 -31.92 -0.35
C THR A 91 -5.41 -31.37 1.07
N PRO A 92 -6.40 -31.46 1.97
CA PRO A 92 -6.22 -31.02 3.35
C PRO A 92 -5.31 -31.98 4.09
N VAL A 93 -4.04 -31.64 4.23
CA VAL A 93 -3.09 -32.39 5.06
C VAL A 93 -2.73 -31.54 6.28
N GLY A 94 -3.28 -31.89 7.43
CA GLY A 94 -2.78 -31.49 8.74
C GLY A 94 -3.37 -30.21 9.33
N ASN A 95 -3.68 -30.31 10.62
CA ASN A 95 -4.27 -29.33 11.54
C ASN A 95 -3.34 -28.14 11.89
N TYR A 96 -2.79 -27.43 10.88
CA TYR A 96 -2.12 -26.14 11.10
C TYR A 96 -2.82 -25.10 10.26
N ALA A 97 -3.84 -24.45 10.85
CA ALA A 97 -4.43 -23.23 10.32
C ALA A 97 -3.44 -22.06 10.51
N THR A 98 -2.29 -22.11 9.86
CA THR A 98 -1.53 -20.88 9.63
C THR A 98 -2.34 -20.07 8.64
N LEU A 99 -2.77 -18.88 9.06
CA LEU A 99 -3.36 -17.90 8.13
C LEU A 99 -2.41 -17.77 6.93
N PRO A 100 -2.93 -17.86 5.69
CA PRO A 100 -2.07 -17.77 4.52
C PRO A 100 -1.27 -16.48 4.59
N GLY A 101 0.05 -16.57 4.52
CA GLY A 101 0.94 -15.42 4.61
C GLY A 101 0.68 -14.44 3.48
N VAL A 102 0.78 -13.15 3.77
CA VAL A 102 0.74 -12.11 2.73
C VAL A 102 2.02 -12.18 1.90
N ARG A 103 1.88 -12.11 0.58
CA ARG A 103 2.99 -12.13 -0.38
C ARG A 103 2.97 -10.88 -1.26
N ALA A 104 4.15 -10.35 -1.54
CA ALA A 104 4.34 -9.34 -2.58
C ALA A 104 4.83 -10.03 -3.86
N HIS A 105 4.17 -9.75 -4.97
CA HIS A 105 4.52 -10.25 -6.30
C HIS A 105 4.95 -9.09 -7.18
N LEU A 106 6.09 -9.25 -7.82
CA LEU A 106 6.64 -8.24 -8.72
C LEU A 106 6.32 -8.63 -10.17
N THR A 107 5.75 -7.72 -10.93
CA THR A 107 5.48 -7.93 -12.36
C THR A 107 6.08 -6.82 -13.23
N LEU A 108 6.37 -7.19 -14.49
CA LEU A 108 6.85 -6.27 -15.52
C LEU A 108 5.76 -5.89 -16.52
N ASP A 109 4.50 -6.03 -16.13
CA ASP A 109 3.36 -5.62 -16.94
C ASP A 109 3.48 -4.16 -17.38
N ALA A 110 2.76 -3.79 -18.43
CA ALA A 110 2.79 -2.44 -18.97
C ALA A 110 2.45 -1.40 -17.90
N PRO A 111 3.07 -0.21 -17.92
CA PRO A 111 2.75 0.86 -17.00
C PRO A 111 1.25 1.22 -17.03
N ILE A 112 0.65 1.42 -15.87
CA ILE A 112 -0.72 1.91 -15.70
C ILE A 112 -0.66 3.41 -15.49
N LEU A 113 -1.43 4.19 -16.25
CA LEU A 113 -1.38 5.66 -16.22
C LEU A 113 0.06 6.21 -16.24
N CYS A 114 0.90 5.62 -17.10
CA CYS A 114 2.32 5.92 -17.25
C CYS A 114 3.19 5.62 -16.00
N SER A 115 2.69 4.89 -15.01
CA SER A 115 3.38 4.58 -13.77
C SER A 115 3.65 3.09 -13.59
N ARG A 116 4.87 2.76 -13.17
CA ARG A 116 5.28 1.45 -12.68
C ARG A 116 6.36 1.62 -11.61
N PRO A 117 6.01 1.40 -10.32
CA PRO A 117 4.78 0.78 -9.80
C PRO A 117 3.53 1.64 -10.02
N SER A 118 2.35 1.00 -10.05
CA SER A 118 1.03 1.64 -10.05
C SER A 118 0.35 1.47 -8.69
N LEU A 119 -0.35 2.50 -8.24
CA LEU A 119 -1.14 2.49 -7.01
C LEU A 119 -2.41 1.64 -7.20
N ASP A 120 -3.09 1.76 -8.34
CA ASP A 120 -4.27 0.96 -8.66
C ASP A 120 -3.96 -0.54 -8.64
N ALA A 121 -2.84 -0.96 -9.27
CA ALA A 121 -2.43 -2.37 -9.27
C ALA A 121 -2.24 -2.91 -7.84
N ALA A 122 -1.59 -2.15 -6.97
CA ALA A 122 -1.36 -2.56 -5.59
C ALA A 122 -2.65 -2.57 -4.75
N PHE A 123 -3.51 -1.56 -4.85
CA PHE A 123 -4.75 -1.48 -4.11
C PHE A 123 -5.75 -2.55 -4.57
N SER A 124 -5.96 -2.70 -5.90
CA SER A 124 -6.90 -3.68 -6.47
C SER A 124 -6.48 -5.11 -6.17
N SER A 125 -5.18 -5.42 -6.22
CA SER A 125 -4.70 -6.76 -5.82
C SER A 125 -4.90 -7.01 -4.33
N ALA A 126 -4.62 -6.02 -3.46
CA ALA A 126 -4.85 -6.14 -2.03
C ALA A 126 -6.34 -6.31 -1.68
N ALA A 127 -7.24 -5.67 -2.43
CA ALA A 127 -8.69 -5.81 -2.25
C ALA A 127 -9.20 -7.27 -2.35
N GLN A 128 -8.42 -8.15 -2.99
CA GLN A 128 -8.76 -9.57 -3.12
C GLN A 128 -8.37 -10.41 -1.88
N LEU A 129 -7.68 -9.81 -0.90
CA LEU A 129 -7.36 -10.50 0.36
C LEU A 129 -8.62 -10.66 1.21
N VAL A 130 -8.75 -11.84 1.86
CA VAL A 130 -9.90 -12.16 2.73
C VAL A 130 -9.93 -11.30 4.00
N ASN A 131 -8.78 -10.77 4.42
CA ASN A 131 -8.64 -9.95 5.61
C ASN A 131 -8.93 -8.48 5.31
N SER A 132 -9.33 -7.72 6.33
CA SER A 132 -9.61 -6.29 6.18
C SER A 132 -8.39 -5.54 5.66
N VAL A 133 -8.55 -4.91 4.50
CA VAL A 133 -7.52 -4.08 3.87
C VAL A 133 -7.80 -2.62 4.18
N THR A 134 -6.74 -1.87 4.49
CA THR A 134 -6.80 -0.40 4.53
C THR A 134 -5.95 0.15 3.40
N ALA A 135 -6.56 0.88 2.47
CA ALA A 135 -5.88 1.67 1.45
C ALA A 135 -5.71 3.10 1.96
N VAL A 136 -4.49 3.62 1.89
CA VAL A 136 -4.17 5.02 2.20
C VAL A 136 -3.66 5.68 0.92
N LEU A 137 -4.42 6.62 0.37
CA LEU A 137 -4.05 7.36 -0.83
C LEU A 137 -3.56 8.75 -0.47
N LEU A 138 -2.30 9.00 -0.82
CA LEU A 138 -1.61 10.26 -0.58
C LEU A 138 -1.58 11.13 -1.84
N SER A 139 -0.96 12.29 -1.72
CA SER A 139 -0.72 13.23 -2.81
C SER A 139 -0.13 12.54 -4.05
N CYS A 140 -0.76 12.75 -5.20
CA CYS A 140 -0.36 12.21 -6.49
C CYS A 140 -0.89 13.07 -7.63
N ALA A 141 -0.07 13.29 -8.68
CA ALA A 141 -0.35 14.14 -9.83
C ALA A 141 -1.01 13.41 -11.02
N SER A 142 -1.55 12.21 -10.79
CA SER A 142 -2.37 11.44 -11.75
C SER A 142 -3.58 10.87 -11.01
N ASP A 143 -4.52 10.26 -11.73
CA ASP A 143 -5.69 9.59 -11.11
C ASP A 143 -5.37 8.17 -10.60
N ASP A 144 -4.10 7.71 -10.70
CA ASP A 144 -3.68 6.37 -10.24
C ASP A 144 -3.90 6.22 -8.73
N GLY A 145 -4.55 5.13 -8.34
CA GLY A 145 -4.97 4.81 -6.98
C GLY A 145 -6.47 5.05 -6.70
N ALA A 146 -7.14 5.85 -7.56
CA ALA A 146 -8.56 6.12 -7.35
C ALA A 146 -9.46 4.91 -7.65
N GLN A 147 -9.13 4.11 -8.68
CA GLN A 147 -9.84 2.87 -8.98
C GLN A 147 -9.57 1.81 -7.91
N GLY A 148 -8.31 1.68 -7.49
CA GLY A 148 -7.95 0.74 -6.43
C GLY A 148 -8.61 1.06 -5.08
N CYS A 149 -8.81 2.35 -4.74
CA CYS A 149 -9.59 2.75 -3.57
C CYS A 149 -11.05 2.27 -3.68
N GLU A 150 -11.66 2.41 -4.86
CA GLU A 150 -13.01 1.91 -5.12
C GLU A 150 -13.10 0.38 -4.95
N ASP A 151 -12.10 -0.36 -5.46
CA ASP A 151 -12.04 -1.81 -5.37
C ASP A 151 -11.89 -2.26 -3.90
N VAL A 152 -11.03 -1.61 -3.12
CA VAL A 152 -10.89 -1.86 -1.67
C VAL A 152 -12.19 -1.59 -0.94
N LYS A 153 -12.89 -0.49 -1.24
CA LYS A 153 -14.16 -0.17 -0.60
C LYS A 153 -15.25 -1.18 -0.93
N LYS A 154 -15.36 -1.59 -2.21
CA LYS A 154 -16.30 -2.64 -2.66
C LYS A 154 -16.05 -3.99 -1.99
N ALA A 155 -14.79 -4.30 -1.69
CA ALA A 155 -14.40 -5.51 -0.97
C ALA A 155 -14.62 -5.42 0.56
N GLY A 156 -15.18 -4.32 1.07
CA GLY A 156 -15.42 -4.11 2.51
C GLY A 156 -14.20 -3.61 3.28
N GLY A 157 -13.14 -3.22 2.58
CA GLY A 157 -11.96 -2.59 3.17
C GLY A 157 -12.18 -1.12 3.54
N ARG A 158 -11.17 -0.53 4.17
CA ARG A 158 -11.16 0.89 4.57
C ARG A 158 -10.35 1.73 3.60
N VAL A 159 -10.83 2.94 3.33
CA VAL A 159 -10.16 3.93 2.47
C VAL A 159 -9.88 5.19 3.27
N VAL A 160 -8.61 5.56 3.34
CA VAL A 160 -8.12 6.77 3.99
C VAL A 160 -7.48 7.66 2.93
N LEU A 161 -7.87 8.92 2.88
CA LEU A 161 -7.37 9.86 1.91
C LEU A 161 -6.63 11.00 2.59
N GLN A 162 -5.53 11.43 1.99
CA GLN A 162 -4.91 12.69 2.39
C GLN A 162 -5.86 13.86 2.07
N ASP A 163 -5.98 14.81 2.99
CA ASP A 163 -6.76 16.03 2.76
C ASP A 163 -6.23 16.74 1.50
N PRO A 164 -7.09 16.98 0.48
CA PRO A 164 -6.71 17.68 -0.74
C PRO A 164 -5.98 19.00 -0.51
N GLN A 165 -6.31 19.73 0.57
CA GLN A 165 -5.67 21.00 0.91
C GLN A 165 -4.23 20.83 1.43
N SER A 166 -3.88 19.64 1.91
CA SER A 166 -2.53 19.30 2.37
C SER A 166 -1.67 18.62 1.29
N CYS A 167 -2.27 18.32 0.11
CA CYS A 167 -1.57 17.68 -0.99
C CYS A 167 -0.69 18.67 -1.77
N GLU A 168 0.48 18.22 -2.20
CA GLU A 168 1.26 18.90 -3.24
C GLU A 168 0.56 18.78 -4.60
N ALA A 169 -0.07 17.63 -4.88
CA ALA A 169 -0.92 17.37 -6.03
C ALA A 169 -2.13 16.53 -5.62
N ALA A 170 -3.33 17.12 -5.68
CA ALA A 170 -4.55 16.49 -5.17
C ALA A 170 -5.33 15.68 -6.23
N MET A 171 -4.74 15.38 -7.40
CA MET A 171 -5.48 14.78 -8.52
C MET A 171 -6.03 13.41 -8.16
N ALA A 172 -5.21 12.48 -7.67
CA ALA A 172 -5.64 11.14 -7.26
C ALA A 172 -6.69 11.17 -6.14
N VAL A 173 -6.44 12.00 -5.12
CA VAL A 173 -7.34 12.13 -3.97
C VAL A 173 -8.70 12.67 -4.40
N ASN A 174 -8.73 13.70 -5.25
CA ASN A 174 -9.98 14.23 -5.79
C ASN A 174 -10.69 13.22 -6.71
N ALA A 175 -9.94 12.41 -7.45
CA ALA A 175 -10.51 11.33 -8.25
C ALA A 175 -11.13 10.24 -7.35
N ALA A 176 -10.47 9.86 -6.27
CA ALA A 176 -10.99 8.90 -5.29
C ALA A 176 -12.25 9.43 -4.58
N LEU A 177 -12.27 10.70 -4.16
CA LEU A 177 -13.44 11.33 -3.54
C LEU A 177 -14.70 11.33 -4.43
N ARG A 178 -14.52 11.29 -5.76
CA ARG A 178 -15.64 11.14 -6.72
C ARG A 178 -16.16 9.70 -6.82
N LYS A 179 -15.37 8.70 -6.38
CA LYS A 179 -15.70 7.28 -6.53
C LYS A 179 -16.15 6.61 -5.24
N VAL A 180 -15.61 7.04 -4.10
CA VAL A 180 -15.85 6.42 -2.80
C VAL A 180 -16.11 7.43 -1.71
N GLU A 181 -16.90 7.05 -0.72
CA GLU A 181 -16.94 7.71 0.58
C GLU A 181 -15.80 7.15 1.45
N PRO A 182 -14.77 7.96 1.76
CA PRO A 182 -13.63 7.50 2.56
C PRO A 182 -14.03 7.30 4.03
N ASP A 183 -13.34 6.41 4.72
CA ASP A 183 -13.51 6.19 6.15
C ASP A 183 -12.82 7.29 6.97
N HIS A 184 -11.82 7.95 6.37
CA HIS A 184 -11.12 9.07 6.99
C HIS A 184 -10.45 9.97 5.95
N VAL A 185 -10.46 11.28 6.22
CA VAL A 185 -9.72 12.30 5.45
C VAL A 185 -8.98 13.18 6.44
N ALA A 186 -7.67 13.31 6.29
CA ALA A 186 -6.84 14.14 7.16
C ALA A 186 -5.53 14.54 6.47
N ASP A 187 -4.80 15.46 7.08
CA ASP A 187 -3.39 15.69 6.75
C ASP A 187 -2.53 14.45 7.10
N PRO A 188 -1.29 14.36 6.64
CA PRO A 188 -0.47 13.17 6.87
C PRO A 188 -0.27 12.80 8.34
N ARG A 189 -0.13 13.78 9.24
CA ARG A 189 0.00 13.52 10.70
C ARG A 189 -1.30 12.96 11.27
N GLY A 190 -2.44 13.52 10.88
CA GLY A 190 -3.77 13.01 11.25
C GLY A 190 -4.02 11.61 10.75
N ILE A 191 -3.55 11.27 9.53
CA ILE A 191 -3.59 9.89 9.00
C ILE A 191 -2.81 8.95 9.92
N GLY A 192 -1.55 9.27 10.25
CA GLY A 192 -0.74 8.42 11.13
C GLY A 192 -1.40 8.22 12.50
N GLN A 193 -1.96 9.26 13.11
CA GLN A 193 -2.71 9.17 14.38
C GLN A 193 -3.96 8.29 14.25
N TRP A 194 -4.70 8.40 13.15
CA TRP A 194 -5.88 7.57 12.91
C TRP A 194 -5.51 6.10 12.76
N LEU A 195 -4.44 5.81 12.01
CA LEU A 195 -3.92 4.46 11.84
C LEU A 195 -3.48 3.82 13.17
N CYS A 196 -2.92 4.57 14.11
CA CYS A 196 -2.61 4.09 15.45
C CYS A 196 -3.84 3.66 16.25
N ARG A 197 -4.95 4.40 16.12
CA ARG A 197 -6.18 4.17 16.91
C ARG A 197 -7.06 3.05 16.36
N THR A 198 -6.99 2.77 15.06
CA THR A 198 -7.90 1.81 14.38
C THR A 198 -7.30 0.43 14.21
N ARG A 199 -6.15 0.16 14.83
CA ARG A 199 -5.57 -1.16 15.00
C ARG A 199 -6.23 -1.87 16.17
N GLY A 200 -7.38 -2.45 15.95
CA GLY A 200 -8.13 -3.26 16.90
C GLY A 200 -8.97 -4.26 16.15
#